data_386d7d40ba3a8e4af63fca1cf53b9c7a
#
_entry.id   386d7d40ba3a8e4af63fca1cf53b9c7a
#
_cell.length_a   1.000
_cell.length_b   1.000
_cell.length_c   1.000
_cell.angle_alpha   90.00
_cell.angle_beta   90.00
_cell.angle_gamma   90.00
#
_symmetry.space_group_name_H-M   'P 1'
#
loop_
_entity.id
_entity.type
_entity.pdbx_description
1 polymer ?
#
loop_
_entity_poly.entity_id
_entity_poly.type
_entity_poly.pdbx_seq_one_letter_code
_entity_poly.pdbx_strand_id
1 'polypeptide(L)'
;MLQILLNGTKIFTMPKTFLITGGAGFIGSAVIRYIISNTSHRVVNIDKLTYAGNLQSLESIESSENYQFEQKDICNSEDMREIFSRYKPDIVMHLAAESHVDRSIDGPGDFMQTNIMGTYILLEAAREYWSKLDGEKKKSFRFH
;
A
#
# COMPACT_ATOMS: atom_id res chain seq x y z
N MET A 1 -10.21 -12.46 -10.40
CA MET A 1 -9.66 -12.89 -11.72
C MET A 1 -10.35 -12.05 -12.79
N LEU A 2 -9.73 -10.93 -13.20
CA LEU A 2 -10.25 -10.14 -14.32
C LEU A 2 -9.77 -10.81 -15.60
N GLN A 3 -10.68 -11.55 -16.23
CA GLN A 3 -10.42 -12.28 -17.46
C GLN A 3 -10.89 -11.43 -18.62
N ILE A 4 -9.94 -10.73 -19.29
CA ILE A 4 -10.25 -10.08 -20.56
C ILE A 4 -10.02 -11.10 -21.66
N LEU A 5 -11.13 -11.58 -22.24
CA LEU A 5 -11.10 -12.42 -23.43
C LEU A 5 -10.96 -11.50 -24.66
N LEU A 6 -9.78 -11.41 -25.23
CA LEU A 6 -9.59 -10.93 -26.59
C LEU A 6 -9.10 -12.12 -27.42
N ASN A 7 -9.92 -12.54 -28.38
CA ASN A 7 -9.62 -13.59 -29.37
C ASN A 7 -9.22 -14.97 -28.80
N GLY A 8 -9.91 -15.45 -27.75
CA GLY A 8 -9.75 -16.81 -27.27
C GLY A 8 -8.45 -17.09 -26.49
N THR A 9 -7.57 -16.14 -26.33
CA THR A 9 -6.33 -16.30 -25.58
C THR A 9 -6.51 -15.80 -24.13
N LYS A 10 -6.35 -16.68 -23.15
CA LYS A 10 -6.28 -16.29 -21.74
C LYS A 10 -5.00 -15.52 -21.50
N ILE A 11 -5.09 -14.21 -21.30
CA ILE A 11 -3.95 -13.41 -20.85
C ILE A 11 -3.76 -13.68 -19.37
N PHE A 12 -2.80 -14.53 -19.02
CA PHE A 12 -2.35 -14.68 -17.63
C PHE A 12 -1.50 -13.46 -17.26
N THR A 13 -2.08 -12.51 -16.55
CA THR A 13 -1.27 -11.45 -15.94
C THR A 13 -0.50 -12.04 -14.76
N MET A 14 0.83 -11.86 -14.78
CA MET A 14 1.67 -12.29 -13.65
C MET A 14 1.20 -11.61 -12.36
N PRO A 15 1.19 -12.34 -11.21
CA PRO A 15 0.87 -11.74 -9.93
C PRO A 15 1.78 -10.54 -9.64
N LYS A 16 1.18 -9.43 -9.22
CA LYS A 16 1.88 -8.21 -8.82
C LYS A 16 1.84 -8.05 -7.31
N THR A 17 2.84 -7.38 -6.76
CA THR A 17 2.88 -7.00 -5.35
C THR A 17 2.41 -5.56 -5.19
N PHE A 18 1.32 -5.37 -4.44
CA PHE A 18 0.81 -4.08 -4.03
C PHE A 18 1.35 -3.73 -2.65
N LEU A 19 1.90 -2.55 -2.51
CA LEU A 19 2.21 -1.93 -1.22
C LEU A 19 1.10 -0.91 -0.94
N ILE A 20 0.31 -1.13 0.11
CA ILE A 20 -0.83 -0.27 0.44
C ILE A 20 -0.61 0.33 1.82
N THR A 21 -0.55 1.65 1.92
CA THR A 21 -0.47 2.34 3.21
C THR A 21 -1.87 2.77 3.66
N GLY A 22 -2.11 2.78 4.98
CA GLY A 22 -3.43 3.07 5.52
C GLY A 22 -4.45 1.95 5.27
N GLY A 23 -3.95 0.70 5.14
CA GLY A 23 -4.80 -0.43 4.76
C GLY A 23 -5.72 -0.93 5.87
N ALA A 24 -5.51 -0.55 7.13
CA ALA A 24 -6.46 -0.81 8.22
C ALA A 24 -7.57 0.24 8.32
N GLY A 25 -7.51 1.31 7.52
CA GLY A 25 -8.55 2.33 7.40
C GLY A 25 -9.75 1.89 6.56
N PHE A 26 -10.78 2.74 6.47
CA PHE A 26 -12.03 2.44 5.79
C PHE A 26 -11.84 2.10 4.30
N ILE A 27 -11.17 2.99 3.54
CA ILE A 27 -10.93 2.78 2.10
C ILE A 27 -9.90 1.67 1.88
N GLY A 28 -8.77 1.72 2.62
CA GLY A 28 -7.68 0.78 2.45
C GLY A 28 -8.10 -0.67 2.67
N SER A 29 -8.87 -0.94 3.72
CA SER A 29 -9.36 -2.29 4.02
C SER A 29 -10.28 -2.85 2.93
N ALA A 30 -11.13 -1.99 2.34
CA ALA A 30 -12.02 -2.39 1.24
C ALA A 30 -11.21 -2.75 -0.03
N VAL A 31 -10.19 -1.93 -0.36
CA VAL A 31 -9.29 -2.19 -1.50
C VAL A 31 -8.52 -3.50 -1.29
N ILE A 32 -7.95 -3.71 -0.10
CA ILE A 32 -7.19 -4.92 0.22
C ILE A 32 -8.06 -6.16 0.09
N ARG A 33 -9.25 -6.17 0.72
CA ARG A 33 -10.19 -7.30 0.60
C ARG A 33 -10.54 -7.59 -0.86
N TYR A 34 -10.80 -6.55 -1.65
CA TYR A 34 -11.10 -6.72 -3.07
C TYR A 34 -9.95 -7.39 -3.82
N ILE A 35 -8.72 -6.91 -3.66
CA ILE A 35 -7.54 -7.47 -4.34
C ILE A 35 -7.32 -8.93 -3.95
N ILE A 36 -7.30 -9.22 -2.65
CA ILE A 36 -7.03 -10.57 -2.15
C ILE A 36 -8.14 -11.56 -2.55
N SER A 37 -9.41 -11.15 -2.49
CA SER A 37 -10.52 -12.06 -2.80
C SER A 37 -10.75 -12.29 -4.28
N ASN A 38 -10.32 -11.37 -5.16
CA ASN A 38 -10.69 -11.41 -6.58
C ASN A 38 -9.51 -11.57 -7.54
N THR A 39 -8.28 -11.56 -7.03
CA THR A 39 -7.08 -11.64 -7.87
C THR A 39 -6.04 -12.60 -7.27
N SER A 40 -5.01 -12.91 -8.06
CA SER A 40 -3.81 -13.62 -7.58
C SER A 40 -2.69 -12.68 -7.13
N HIS A 41 -2.97 -11.40 -6.97
CA HIS A 41 -1.98 -10.41 -6.55
C HIS A 41 -1.65 -10.54 -5.06
N ARG A 42 -0.48 -10.05 -4.68
CA ARG A 42 -0.02 -9.97 -3.29
C ARG A 42 -0.22 -8.56 -2.76
N VAL A 43 -0.56 -8.46 -1.48
CA VAL A 43 -0.70 -7.18 -0.78
C VAL A 43 0.18 -7.15 0.45
N VAL A 44 0.99 -6.11 0.56
CA VAL A 44 1.68 -5.70 1.78
C VAL A 44 0.95 -4.47 2.31
N ASN A 45 0.31 -4.61 3.45
CA ASN A 45 -0.43 -3.56 4.14
C ASN A 45 0.45 -2.90 5.18
N ILE A 46 0.69 -1.59 5.06
CA ILE A 46 1.38 -0.78 6.05
C ILE A 46 0.37 0.10 6.76
N ASP A 47 0.27 -0.05 8.08
CA ASP A 47 -0.56 0.81 8.91
C ASP A 47 0.04 0.95 10.31
N LYS A 48 0.08 2.15 10.85
CA LYS A 48 0.59 2.37 12.22
C LYS A 48 -0.44 2.07 13.31
N LEU A 49 -1.69 1.79 12.90
CA LEU A 49 -2.82 1.52 13.78
C LEU A 49 -3.12 2.68 14.75
N THR A 50 -3.52 3.80 14.18
CA THR A 50 -4.09 4.90 14.97
C THR A 50 -5.55 4.60 15.30
N TYR A 51 -6.24 5.57 15.88
CA TYR A 51 -7.68 5.47 16.20
C TYR A 51 -8.57 5.09 15.00
N ALA A 52 -8.13 5.36 13.77
CA ALA A 52 -8.87 5.05 12.54
C ALA A 52 -8.56 3.65 11.98
N GLY A 53 -7.51 3.01 12.48
CA GLY A 53 -7.08 1.68 12.03
C GLY A 53 -7.82 0.57 12.75
N ASN A 54 -8.48 -0.32 11.98
CA ASN A 54 -9.20 -1.47 12.52
C ASN A 54 -8.89 -2.74 11.73
N LEU A 55 -8.06 -3.63 12.31
CA LEU A 55 -7.69 -4.91 11.69
C LEU A 55 -8.86 -5.89 11.56
N GLN A 56 -9.93 -5.76 12.36
CA GLN A 56 -11.13 -6.60 12.21
C GLN A 56 -11.74 -6.48 10.81
N SER A 57 -11.57 -5.33 10.16
CA SER A 57 -12.00 -5.12 8.77
C SER A 57 -11.28 -6.03 7.77
N LEU A 58 -10.18 -6.66 8.15
CA LEU A 58 -9.34 -7.52 7.32
C LEU A 58 -9.37 -8.99 7.74
N GLU A 59 -10.13 -9.34 8.78
CA GLU A 59 -10.23 -10.69 9.35
C GLU A 59 -10.55 -11.77 8.29
N SER A 60 -11.40 -11.44 7.31
CA SER A 60 -11.79 -12.37 6.25
C SER A 60 -10.64 -12.77 5.30
N ILE A 61 -9.53 -12.03 5.32
CA ILE A 61 -8.39 -12.26 4.41
C ILE A 61 -7.04 -12.39 5.16
N GLU A 62 -7.03 -12.29 6.48
CA GLU A 62 -5.78 -12.27 7.25
C GLU A 62 -4.96 -13.56 7.14
N SER A 63 -5.64 -14.71 6.93
CA SER A 63 -4.99 -16.01 6.75
C SER A 63 -4.51 -16.28 5.31
N SER A 64 -4.72 -15.35 4.39
CA SER A 64 -4.28 -15.50 3.00
C SER A 64 -2.77 -15.44 2.86
N GLU A 65 -2.15 -16.40 2.17
CA GLU A 65 -0.71 -16.39 1.85
C GLU A 65 -0.29 -15.17 0.99
N ASN A 66 -1.26 -14.52 0.34
CA ASN A 66 -1.05 -13.33 -0.48
C ASN A 66 -1.18 -12.03 0.31
N TYR A 67 -1.49 -12.07 1.60
CA TYR A 67 -1.62 -10.91 2.47
C TYR A 67 -0.50 -10.86 3.50
N GLN A 68 0.13 -9.71 3.66
CA GLN A 68 1.11 -9.43 4.71
C GLN A 68 0.79 -8.11 5.38
N PHE A 69 0.81 -8.09 6.71
CA PHE A 69 0.65 -6.87 7.51
C PHE A 69 1.99 -6.44 8.13
N GLU A 70 2.29 -5.16 8.02
CA GLU A 70 3.44 -4.49 8.64
C GLU A 70 2.93 -3.31 9.47
N GLN A 71 3.02 -3.43 10.81
CA GLN A 71 2.68 -2.32 11.69
C GLN A 71 3.85 -1.32 11.72
N LYS A 72 3.80 -0.34 10.82
CA LYS A 72 4.86 0.65 10.61
C LYS A 72 4.28 2.03 10.33
N ASP A 73 5.05 3.06 10.72
CA ASP A 73 4.72 4.46 10.41
C ASP A 73 5.43 4.88 9.11
N ILE A 74 4.67 5.45 8.17
CA ILE A 74 5.23 6.00 6.92
C ILE A 74 6.23 7.14 7.16
N CYS A 75 6.23 7.74 8.35
CA CYS A 75 7.18 8.77 8.76
C CYS A 75 8.56 8.20 9.14
N ASN A 76 8.71 6.88 9.23
CA ASN A 76 10.00 6.24 9.49
C ASN A 76 10.69 5.88 8.16
N SER A 77 11.73 6.62 7.81
CA SER A 77 12.43 6.45 6.54
C SER A 77 13.19 5.13 6.42
N GLU A 78 13.70 4.60 7.54
CA GLU A 78 14.43 3.31 7.55
C GLU A 78 13.46 2.16 7.31
N ASP A 79 12.32 2.15 8.01
CA ASP A 79 11.26 1.16 7.81
C ASP A 79 10.77 1.17 6.36
N MET A 80 10.56 2.36 5.77
CA MET A 80 10.08 2.44 4.39
C MET A 80 11.11 1.87 3.41
N ARG A 81 12.40 2.19 3.54
CA ARG A 81 13.46 1.61 2.69
C ARG A 81 13.55 0.10 2.84
N GLU A 82 13.48 -0.41 4.08
CA GLU A 82 13.50 -1.85 4.36
C GLU A 82 12.32 -2.57 3.66
N ILE A 83 11.11 -2.02 3.77
CA ILE A 83 9.89 -2.57 3.17
C ILE A 83 10.02 -2.63 1.64
N PHE A 84 10.44 -1.55 0.99
CA PHE A 84 10.66 -1.56 -0.46
C PHE A 84 11.72 -2.58 -0.89
N SER A 85 12.80 -2.71 -0.14
CA SER A 85 13.86 -3.70 -0.40
C SER A 85 13.38 -5.14 -0.24
N ARG A 86 12.61 -5.41 0.82
CA ARG A 86 12.10 -6.75 1.17
C ARG A 86 11.02 -7.22 0.21
N TYR A 87 10.01 -6.38 -0.02
CA TYR A 87 8.79 -6.78 -0.75
C TYR A 87 8.83 -6.47 -2.24
N LYS A 88 9.70 -5.58 -2.69
CA LYS A 88 9.90 -5.21 -4.10
C LYS A 88 8.59 -4.94 -4.84
N PRO A 89 7.77 -3.98 -4.37
CA PRO A 89 6.44 -3.77 -4.91
C PRO A 89 6.45 -3.36 -6.38
N ASP A 90 5.42 -3.78 -7.10
CA ASP A 90 5.15 -3.34 -8.46
C ASP A 90 4.26 -2.08 -8.48
N ILE A 91 3.40 -1.95 -7.46
CA ILE A 91 2.42 -0.86 -7.34
C ILE A 91 2.39 -0.40 -5.88
N VAL A 92 2.41 0.90 -5.69
CA VAL A 92 2.18 1.55 -4.39
C VAL A 92 0.83 2.26 -4.44
N MET A 93 -0.01 2.06 -3.41
CA MET A 93 -1.24 2.81 -3.19
C MET A 93 -1.15 3.49 -1.83
N HIS A 94 -0.96 4.80 -1.85
CA HIS A 94 -0.80 5.59 -0.64
C HIS A 94 -2.15 6.12 -0.16
N LEU A 95 -2.74 5.42 0.82
CA LEU A 95 -4.05 5.74 1.40
C LEU A 95 -3.95 6.17 2.88
N ALA A 96 -2.76 6.12 3.47
CA ALA A 96 -2.53 6.60 4.83
C ALA A 96 -2.62 8.13 4.86
N ALA A 97 -3.49 8.64 5.70
CA ALA A 97 -3.62 10.07 5.96
C ALA A 97 -4.31 10.31 7.31
N GLU A 98 -3.98 11.41 7.96
CA GLU A 98 -4.82 12.00 8.99
C GLU A 98 -5.94 12.78 8.28
N SER A 99 -7.21 12.40 8.54
CA SER A 99 -8.37 12.95 7.82
C SER A 99 -9.44 13.56 8.73
N HIS A 100 -9.24 13.53 10.06
CA HIS A 100 -10.23 14.02 11.03
C HIS A 100 -10.14 15.54 11.17
N VAL A 101 -11.15 16.26 10.64
CA VAL A 101 -11.15 17.74 10.57
C VAL A 101 -10.96 18.39 11.94
N ASP A 102 -11.71 17.96 12.96
CA ASP A 102 -11.63 18.55 14.31
C ASP A 102 -10.23 18.44 14.91
N ARG A 103 -9.56 17.31 14.71
CA ARG A 103 -8.17 17.11 15.13
C ARG A 103 -7.18 17.98 14.38
N SER A 104 -7.46 18.36 13.15
CA SER A 104 -6.60 19.27 12.38
C SER A 104 -6.57 20.69 12.95
N ILE A 105 -7.65 21.08 13.64
CA ILE A 105 -7.77 22.37 14.28
C ILE A 105 -6.99 22.38 15.62
N ASP A 106 -7.17 21.33 16.42
CA ASP A 106 -6.58 21.24 17.76
C ASP A 106 -5.11 20.79 17.75
N GLY A 107 -4.71 20.00 16.73
CA GLY A 107 -3.35 19.44 16.61
C GLY A 107 -2.87 19.39 15.16
N PRO A 108 -2.64 20.55 14.50
CA PRO A 108 -2.22 20.58 13.09
C PRO A 108 -0.86 19.94 12.84
N GLY A 109 -0.03 19.77 13.89
CA GLY A 109 1.29 19.11 13.77
C GLY A 109 1.22 17.68 13.29
N ASP A 110 0.28 16.89 13.79
CA ASP A 110 0.10 15.48 13.39
C ASP A 110 -0.33 15.37 11.93
N PHE A 111 -1.16 16.30 11.46
CA PHE A 111 -1.55 16.42 10.05
C PHE A 111 -0.35 16.71 9.15
N MET A 112 0.46 17.70 9.53
CA MET A 112 1.67 18.05 8.79
C MET A 112 2.64 16.87 8.76
N GLN A 113 2.84 16.23 9.91
CA GLN A 113 3.75 15.11 10.04
C GLN A 113 3.29 13.94 9.16
N THR A 114 2.04 13.52 9.25
CA THR A 114 1.55 12.36 8.50
C THR A 114 1.35 12.68 7.01
N ASN A 115 0.60 13.75 6.70
CA ASN A 115 0.15 13.99 5.32
C ASN A 115 1.22 14.65 4.45
N ILE A 116 2.17 15.40 5.03
CA ILE A 116 3.23 16.04 4.28
C ILE A 116 4.53 15.26 4.44
N MET A 117 5.05 15.13 5.67
CA MET A 117 6.34 14.47 5.87
C MET A 117 6.28 12.97 5.60
N GLY A 118 5.23 12.29 6.03
CA GLY A 118 5.04 10.86 5.76
C GLY A 118 4.92 10.58 4.26
N THR A 119 4.15 11.39 3.52
CA THR A 119 4.04 11.29 2.06
C THR A 119 5.39 11.55 1.38
N TYR A 120 6.13 12.58 1.83
CA TYR A 120 7.46 12.87 1.31
C TYR A 120 8.44 11.71 1.53
N ILE A 121 8.49 11.14 2.73
CA ILE A 121 9.37 10.02 3.07
C ILE A 121 9.02 8.78 2.22
N LEU A 122 7.73 8.47 2.08
CA LEU A 122 7.29 7.34 1.27
C LEU A 122 7.64 7.54 -0.22
N LEU A 123 7.46 8.75 -0.75
CA LEU A 123 7.84 9.11 -2.13
C LEU A 123 9.35 8.99 -2.34
N GLU A 124 10.18 9.44 -1.39
CA GLU A 124 11.63 9.30 -1.50
C GLU A 124 12.07 7.84 -1.47
N ALA A 125 11.48 7.02 -0.59
CA ALA A 125 11.75 5.58 -0.57
C ALA A 125 11.33 4.90 -1.91
N ALA A 126 10.17 5.27 -2.44
CA ALA A 126 9.71 4.78 -3.73
C ALA A 126 10.61 5.23 -4.89
N ARG A 127 11.05 6.49 -4.90
CA ARG A 127 11.97 7.06 -5.90
C ARG A 127 13.33 6.35 -5.86
N GLU A 128 13.88 6.14 -4.66
CA GLU A 128 15.14 5.42 -4.47
C GLU A 128 15.03 3.98 -4.98
N TYR A 129 13.95 3.28 -4.64
CA TYR A 129 13.66 1.94 -5.13
C TYR A 129 13.52 1.93 -6.66
N TRP A 130 12.67 2.79 -7.22
CA TRP A 130 12.44 2.91 -8.65
C TRP A 130 13.73 3.22 -9.44
N SER A 131 14.63 4.03 -8.88
CA SER A 131 15.89 4.39 -9.55
C SER A 131 16.78 3.17 -9.81
N LYS A 132 16.67 2.15 -8.97
CA LYS A 132 17.44 0.88 -9.04
C LYS A 132 16.77 -0.17 -9.92
N LEU A 133 15.53 0.06 -10.35
CA LEU A 133 14.85 -0.82 -11.29
C LEU A 133 15.33 -0.58 -12.72
N ASP A 134 15.22 -1.61 -13.53
CA ASP A 134 15.55 -1.57 -14.95
C ASP A 134 14.41 -2.11 -15.83
N GLY A 135 14.57 -1.96 -17.15
CA GLY A 135 13.71 -2.54 -18.17
C GLY A 135 12.22 -2.33 -17.94
N GLU A 136 11.45 -3.40 -18.11
CA GLU A 136 9.99 -3.38 -18.00
C GLU A 136 9.48 -3.14 -16.58
N LYS A 137 10.22 -3.57 -15.56
CA LYS A 137 9.85 -3.31 -14.15
C LYS A 137 9.82 -1.82 -13.87
N LYS A 138 10.83 -1.08 -14.32
CA LYS A 138 10.91 0.38 -14.16
C LYS A 138 9.76 1.09 -14.86
N LYS A 139 9.42 0.66 -16.09
CA LYS A 139 8.32 1.25 -16.88
C LYS A 139 6.94 0.93 -16.31
N SER A 140 6.79 -0.24 -15.70
CA SER A 140 5.50 -0.72 -15.17
C SER A 140 5.24 -0.35 -13.72
N PHE A 141 6.24 0.11 -12.98
CA PHE A 141 6.06 0.57 -11.60
C PHE A 141 5.08 1.75 -11.54
N ARG A 142 4.18 1.72 -10.55
CA ARG A 142 3.18 2.77 -10.34
C ARG A 142 3.15 3.19 -8.88
N PHE A 143 2.99 4.49 -8.68
CA PHE A 143 2.70 5.11 -7.38
C PHE A 143 1.41 5.93 -7.53
N HIS A 144 0.43 5.65 -6.66
CA HIS A 144 -0.87 6.30 -6.59
C HIS A 144 -1.09 6.94 -5.23
#